data_49ef64c777652e3a8ab03a7a1b358165
#
_entry.id   49ef64c777652e3a8ab03a7a1b358165
#
_cell.length_a   1.000
_cell.length_b   1.000
_cell.length_c   1.000
_cell.angle_alpha   90.00
_cell.angle_beta   90.00
_cell.angle_gamma   90.00
#
_symmetry.space_group_name_H-M   'P 1'
#
loop_
_entity.id
_entity.type
_entity.pdbx_description
1 polymer ?
#
loop_
_entity_poly.entity_id
_entity_poly.type
_entity_poly.pdbx_seq_one_letter_code
_entity_poly.pdbx_strand_id
1 'polypeptide(L)'
;MCSSDLYPQDYDGVVAHYPAYNVTMLHLGSLNVGRAIYADGGKAWMSPAETKMLVDTVVATCDSLDGAKDGIIGNIAACNRAFDIASLRCANGADTGDDCLSDPQIRAVKTIASPYKPGVSIAGMDTFGKWALLEGSLFRNGSTFGTVPQPSNPLSGKEALLYSAGDQTVKY
;
A
#
# COMPACT_ATOMS: atom_id res chain seq x y z
N MET A 1 -15.32 -20.77 -3.72
CA MET A 1 -16.76 -20.84 -3.51
C MET A 1 -17.02 -20.73 -2.02
N CYS A 2 -17.98 -19.92 -1.62
CA CYS A 2 -18.36 -19.78 -0.22
C CYS A 2 -19.32 -20.92 0.17
N SER A 3 -19.29 -21.39 1.42
CA SER A 3 -20.21 -22.43 1.88
C SER A 3 -21.68 -22.03 1.69
N SER A 4 -22.01 -20.76 1.82
CA SER A 4 -23.35 -20.24 1.57
C SER A 4 -23.83 -20.35 0.12
N ASP A 5 -22.93 -20.39 -0.85
CA ASP A 5 -23.28 -20.59 -2.27
C ASP A 5 -23.56 -22.07 -2.58
N LEU A 6 -22.88 -22.97 -1.86
CA LEU A 6 -23.03 -24.43 -2.05
C LEU A 6 -24.23 -24.98 -1.26
N TYR A 7 -24.52 -24.39 -0.12
CA TYR A 7 -25.57 -24.84 0.82
C TYR A 7 -26.46 -23.66 1.24
N PRO A 8 -27.17 -23.02 0.30
CA PRO A 8 -27.93 -21.80 0.58
C PRO A 8 -29.09 -22.02 1.57
N GLN A 9 -29.54 -23.27 1.73
CA GLN A 9 -30.61 -23.62 2.64
C GLN A 9 -30.18 -23.74 4.12
N ASP A 10 -28.88 -23.78 4.37
CA ASP A 10 -28.31 -23.88 5.72
C ASP A 10 -28.08 -22.49 6.36
N TYR A 11 -28.39 -21.40 5.63
CA TYR A 11 -28.12 -20.02 6.06
C TYR A 11 -29.32 -19.12 5.82
N ASP A 12 -29.77 -18.43 6.86
CA ASP A 12 -30.80 -17.38 6.77
C ASP A 12 -30.19 -16.02 6.34
N GLY A 13 -28.89 -15.86 6.46
CA GLY A 13 -28.17 -14.68 6.04
C GLY A 13 -26.66 -14.79 6.28
N VAL A 14 -25.89 -13.99 5.55
CA VAL A 14 -24.42 -13.94 5.66
C VAL A 14 -23.97 -12.52 5.87
N VAL A 15 -23.15 -12.28 6.89
CA VAL A 15 -22.44 -11.02 7.11
C VAL A 15 -20.95 -11.25 6.86
N ALA A 16 -20.43 -10.60 5.84
CA ALA A 16 -18.99 -10.67 5.53
C ALA A 16 -18.31 -9.35 5.91
N HIS A 17 -17.38 -9.41 6.86
CA HIS A 17 -16.52 -8.29 7.20
C HIS A 17 -15.28 -8.31 6.30
N TYR A 18 -15.07 -7.23 5.53
CA TYR A 18 -13.93 -7.07 4.62
C TYR A 18 -13.79 -8.19 3.58
N PRO A 19 -14.84 -8.49 2.79
CA PRO A 19 -14.80 -9.61 1.85
C PRO A 19 -13.80 -9.35 0.72
N ALA A 20 -12.87 -10.28 0.51
CA ALA A 20 -11.97 -10.28 -0.64
C ALA A 20 -12.64 -11.01 -1.82
N TYR A 21 -13.63 -10.40 -2.43
CA TYR A 21 -14.43 -11.04 -3.50
C TYR A 21 -13.71 -11.18 -4.84
N ASN A 22 -12.70 -10.34 -5.13
CA ASN A 22 -11.86 -10.45 -6.32
C ASN A 22 -10.39 -10.66 -5.92
N VAL A 23 -10.09 -11.84 -5.41
CA VAL A 23 -8.77 -12.20 -4.87
C VAL A 23 -7.67 -12.06 -5.92
N THR A 24 -7.94 -12.44 -7.17
CA THR A 24 -6.95 -12.33 -8.26
C THR A 24 -6.57 -10.87 -8.51
N MET A 25 -7.55 -9.96 -8.60
CA MET A 25 -7.28 -8.55 -8.79
C MET A 25 -6.56 -7.95 -7.57
N LEU A 26 -6.94 -8.36 -6.35
CA LEU A 26 -6.26 -7.95 -5.13
C LEU A 26 -4.78 -8.34 -5.14
N HIS A 27 -4.46 -9.57 -5.56
CA HIS A 27 -3.09 -10.05 -5.62
C HIS A 27 -2.28 -9.40 -6.74
N LEU A 28 -2.88 -9.09 -7.88
CA LEU A 28 -2.23 -8.28 -8.92
C LEU A 28 -1.93 -6.85 -8.44
N GLY A 29 -2.86 -6.23 -7.71
CA GLY A 29 -2.63 -4.95 -7.06
C GLY A 29 -1.49 -5.03 -6.03
N SER A 30 -1.46 -6.09 -5.24
CA SER A 30 -0.39 -6.37 -4.26
C SER A 30 0.97 -6.58 -4.93
N LEU A 31 1.00 -7.31 -6.04
CA LEU A 31 2.23 -7.51 -6.82
C LEU A 31 2.74 -6.20 -7.41
N ASN A 32 1.85 -5.32 -7.89
CA ASN A 32 2.22 -3.99 -8.38
C ASN A 32 2.87 -3.15 -7.27
N VAL A 33 2.34 -3.19 -6.04
CA VAL A 33 2.96 -2.55 -4.88
C VAL A 33 4.34 -3.12 -4.60
N GLY A 34 4.47 -4.44 -4.55
CA GLY A 34 5.75 -5.11 -4.31
C GLY A 34 6.81 -4.76 -5.35
N ARG A 35 6.42 -4.72 -6.63
CA ARG A 35 7.31 -4.30 -7.72
C ARG A 35 7.75 -2.85 -7.58
N ALA A 36 6.86 -1.96 -7.14
CA ALA A 36 7.20 -0.56 -6.90
C ALA A 36 8.21 -0.43 -5.75
N ILE A 37 8.01 -1.15 -4.65
CA ILE A 37 8.89 -1.13 -3.47
C ILE A 37 10.31 -1.61 -3.81
N TYR A 38 10.43 -2.69 -4.58
CA TYR A 38 11.73 -3.31 -4.91
C TYR A 38 12.29 -2.86 -6.26
N ALA A 39 11.77 -1.77 -6.82
CA ALA A 39 12.27 -1.21 -8.06
C ALA A 39 13.74 -0.73 -7.93
N ASP A 40 14.39 -0.60 -9.07
CA ASP A 40 15.74 -0.05 -9.20
C ASP A 40 16.78 -0.77 -8.30
N GLY A 41 16.64 -2.09 -8.15
CA GLY A 41 17.53 -2.90 -7.30
C GLY A 41 17.39 -2.60 -5.81
N GLY A 42 16.17 -2.25 -5.36
CA GLY A 42 15.85 -1.94 -3.97
C GLY A 42 16.02 -0.46 -3.58
N LYS A 43 16.40 0.40 -4.50
CA LYS A 43 16.54 1.86 -4.21
C LYS A 43 15.20 2.55 -3.92
N ALA A 44 14.09 1.92 -4.28
CA ALA A 44 12.75 2.42 -4.00
C ALA A 44 12.19 1.93 -2.64
N TRP A 45 12.88 1.03 -1.97
CA TRP A 45 12.52 0.55 -0.64
C TRP A 45 12.69 1.66 0.39
N MET A 46 11.75 1.73 1.33
CA MET A 46 11.81 2.65 2.46
C MET A 46 12.08 1.89 3.76
N SER A 47 13.00 2.40 4.56
CA SER A 47 13.28 1.91 5.90
C SER A 47 12.04 2.05 6.81
N PRO A 48 11.97 1.30 7.92
CA PRO A 48 10.92 1.52 8.92
C PRO A 48 10.89 2.97 9.45
N ALA A 49 12.05 3.64 9.55
CA ALA A 49 12.14 5.03 9.99
C ALA A 49 11.58 6.00 8.95
N GLU A 50 11.93 5.85 7.67
CA GLU A 50 11.38 6.64 6.56
C GLU A 50 9.87 6.42 6.42
N THR A 51 9.41 5.15 6.55
CA THR A 51 7.97 4.82 6.54
C THR A 51 7.24 5.53 7.68
N LYS A 52 7.83 5.52 8.88
CA LYS A 52 7.26 6.23 10.03
C LYS A 52 7.23 7.74 9.79
N MET A 53 8.31 8.31 9.31
CA MET A 53 8.41 9.74 8.96
C MET A 53 7.33 10.16 7.97
N LEU A 54 7.13 9.37 6.89
CA LEU A 54 6.07 9.61 5.90
C LEU A 54 4.69 9.63 6.56
N VAL A 55 4.35 8.59 7.33
CA VAL A 55 3.02 8.47 7.97
C VAL A 55 2.79 9.59 8.97
N ASP A 56 3.78 9.89 9.81
CA ASP A 56 3.67 10.95 10.81
C ASP A 56 3.49 12.33 10.16
N THR A 57 4.15 12.59 9.03
CA THR A 57 4.00 13.86 8.29
C THR A 57 2.63 13.97 7.64
N VAL A 58 2.11 12.87 7.06
CA VAL A 58 0.74 12.84 6.52
C VAL A 58 -0.28 13.14 7.63
N VAL A 59 -0.17 12.47 8.77
CA VAL A 59 -1.07 12.68 9.91
C VAL A 59 -0.94 14.11 10.43
N ALA A 60 0.27 14.61 10.66
CA ALA A 60 0.50 15.97 11.13
C ALA A 60 -0.11 17.06 10.22
N THR A 61 -0.12 16.80 8.90
CA THR A 61 -0.69 17.72 7.92
C THR A 61 -2.21 17.64 7.84
N CYS A 62 -2.79 16.47 8.00
CA CYS A 62 -4.16 16.18 7.63
C CYS A 62 -5.13 15.98 8.80
N ASP A 63 -4.65 15.58 9.96
CA ASP A 63 -5.46 15.17 11.11
C ASP A 63 -6.53 16.23 11.51
N SER A 64 -6.13 17.50 11.57
CA SER A 64 -7.04 18.58 11.97
C SER A 64 -8.02 19.06 10.88
N LEU A 65 -7.93 18.53 9.65
CA LEU A 65 -8.71 19.02 8.51
C LEU A 65 -10.18 18.56 8.52
N ASP A 66 -10.55 17.66 9.38
CA ASP A 66 -11.93 17.23 9.62
C ASP A 66 -12.56 17.86 10.86
N GLY A 67 -11.79 18.70 11.60
CA GLY A 67 -12.25 19.38 12.82
C GLY A 67 -11.91 18.63 14.10
N ALA A 68 -11.32 17.44 14.04
CA ALA A 68 -10.76 16.70 15.16
C ALA A 68 -9.23 16.66 15.10
N LYS A 69 -8.59 16.30 16.23
CA LYS A 69 -7.16 16.04 16.28
C LYS A 69 -6.94 14.77 17.09
N ASP A 70 -7.30 13.65 16.48
CA ASP A 70 -7.40 12.34 17.12
C ASP A 70 -6.51 11.26 16.46
N GLY A 71 -5.70 11.66 15.46
CA GLY A 71 -4.84 10.77 14.70
C GLY A 71 -5.56 10.03 13.57
N ILE A 72 -6.80 10.42 13.27
CA ILE A 72 -7.63 9.85 12.20
C ILE A 72 -7.89 10.91 11.14
N ILE A 73 -7.65 10.59 9.88
CA ILE A 73 -7.90 11.50 8.77
C ILE A 73 -9.29 11.23 8.21
N GLY A 74 -10.30 11.95 8.70
CA GLY A 74 -11.70 11.84 8.23
C GLY A 74 -11.95 12.61 6.94
N ASN A 75 -11.25 13.74 6.70
CA ASN A 75 -11.41 14.55 5.49
C ASN A 75 -10.33 14.23 4.44
N ILE A 76 -10.45 13.05 3.83
CA ILE A 76 -9.52 12.55 2.79
C ILE A 76 -9.38 13.55 1.63
N ALA A 77 -10.47 14.17 1.19
CA ALA A 77 -10.43 15.12 0.08
C ALA A 77 -9.62 16.39 0.40
N ALA A 78 -9.70 16.88 1.64
CA ALA A 78 -8.88 18.00 2.09
C ALA A 78 -7.41 17.58 2.24
N CYS A 79 -7.15 16.41 2.79
CA CYS A 79 -5.81 15.84 2.94
C CYS A 79 -5.09 15.74 1.58
N ASN A 80 -5.75 15.16 0.57
CA ASN A 80 -5.19 15.02 -0.78
C ASN A 80 -4.89 16.37 -1.48
N ARG A 81 -5.47 17.47 -1.01
CA ARG A 81 -5.12 18.81 -1.50
C ARG A 81 -4.02 19.48 -0.69
N ALA A 82 -3.93 19.14 0.60
CA ALA A 82 -3.00 19.79 1.53
C ALA A 82 -1.62 19.13 1.55
N PHE A 83 -1.56 17.79 1.36
CA PHE A 83 -0.31 17.05 1.42
C PHE A 83 0.24 16.76 0.03
N ASP A 84 1.50 17.17 -0.21
CA ASP A 84 2.28 16.78 -1.38
C ASP A 84 3.53 16.03 -0.92
N ILE A 85 3.67 14.78 -1.35
CA ILE A 85 4.84 13.93 -1.04
C ILE A 85 6.16 14.55 -1.53
N ALA A 86 6.13 15.42 -2.51
CA ALA A 86 7.34 16.11 -2.98
C ALA A 86 7.97 16.99 -1.89
N SER A 87 7.21 17.40 -0.87
CA SER A 87 7.74 18.12 0.31
C SER A 87 8.74 17.32 1.12
N LEU A 88 8.71 15.99 1.02
CA LEU A 88 9.64 15.07 1.70
C LEU A 88 10.86 14.71 0.86
N ARG A 89 11.04 15.31 -0.32
CA ARG A 89 12.13 14.97 -1.23
C ARG A 89 13.49 15.34 -0.66
N CYS A 90 14.42 14.39 -0.64
CA CYS A 90 15.81 14.65 -0.30
C CYS A 90 16.48 15.66 -1.25
N ALA A 91 17.51 16.32 -0.79
CA ALA A 91 18.35 17.19 -1.62
C ALA A 91 18.86 16.42 -2.84
N ASN A 92 18.66 16.98 -4.03
CA ASN A 92 19.03 16.37 -5.32
C ASN A 92 18.36 14.99 -5.60
N GLY A 93 17.36 14.58 -4.82
CA GLY A 93 16.64 13.31 -5.00
C GLY A 93 17.44 12.05 -4.69
N ALA A 94 18.61 12.18 -4.08
CA ALA A 94 19.42 11.06 -3.60
C ALA A 94 18.98 10.66 -2.19
N ASP A 95 19.07 9.39 -1.86
CA ASP A 95 18.88 8.90 -0.51
C ASP A 95 20.03 9.44 0.38
N THR A 96 19.66 10.24 1.38
CA THR A 96 20.61 10.86 2.31
C THR A 96 20.32 10.53 3.76
N GLY A 97 19.38 9.60 4.02
CA GLY A 97 19.01 9.13 5.35
C GLY A 97 17.51 9.21 5.62
N ASP A 98 17.14 8.88 6.84
CA ASP A 98 15.76 8.63 7.26
C ASP A 98 14.85 9.88 7.36
N ASP A 99 15.39 11.08 7.14
CA ASP A 99 14.66 12.35 7.29
C ASP A 99 13.99 12.85 6.00
N CYS A 100 14.21 12.16 4.89
CA CYS A 100 13.66 12.55 3.59
C CYS A 100 13.50 11.31 2.69
N LEU A 101 12.89 11.49 1.52
CA LEU A 101 12.68 10.43 0.53
C LEU A 101 13.41 10.73 -0.77
N SER A 102 14.11 9.74 -1.29
CA SER A 102 14.75 9.79 -2.61
C SER A 102 13.74 9.77 -3.76
N ASP A 103 14.15 10.13 -4.95
CA ASP A 103 13.30 10.08 -6.15
C ASP A 103 12.73 8.68 -6.43
N PRO A 104 13.49 7.56 -6.30
CA PRO A 104 12.93 6.23 -6.40
C PRO A 104 11.84 5.93 -5.38
N GLN A 105 12.03 6.31 -4.11
CA GLN A 105 11.06 6.12 -3.04
C GLN A 105 9.78 6.92 -3.27
N ILE A 106 9.90 8.18 -3.69
CA ILE A 106 8.74 9.02 -4.07
C ILE A 106 7.97 8.39 -5.23
N ARG A 107 8.66 7.85 -6.25
CA ARG A 107 8.00 7.15 -7.35
C ARG A 107 7.24 5.92 -6.85
N ALA A 108 7.83 5.12 -5.96
CA ALA A 108 7.15 3.97 -5.36
C ALA A 108 5.87 4.38 -4.61
N VAL A 109 5.96 5.38 -3.76
CA VAL A 109 4.79 5.89 -3.01
C VAL A 109 3.70 6.40 -3.97
N LYS A 110 4.05 7.15 -5.01
CA LYS A 110 3.09 7.60 -6.03
C LYS A 110 2.44 6.43 -6.77
N THR A 111 3.19 5.38 -7.09
CA THR A 111 2.64 4.15 -7.71
C THR A 111 1.64 3.47 -6.79
N ILE A 112 1.97 3.32 -5.50
CA ILE A 112 1.11 2.70 -4.49
C ILE A 112 -0.16 3.52 -4.27
N ALA A 113 -0.04 4.84 -4.23
CA ALA A 113 -1.14 5.78 -4.04
C ALA A 113 -1.93 6.10 -5.32
N SER A 114 -1.73 5.34 -6.39
CA SER A 114 -2.41 5.50 -7.68
C SER A 114 -3.21 4.25 -8.05
N PRO A 115 -4.33 4.37 -8.79
CA PRO A 115 -5.02 3.21 -9.32
C PRO A 115 -4.11 2.41 -10.26
N TYR A 116 -4.22 1.08 -10.17
CA TYR A 116 -3.46 0.15 -10.99
C TYR A 116 -4.33 -0.49 -12.06
N LYS A 117 -3.87 -0.49 -13.32
CA LYS A 117 -4.51 -1.15 -14.45
C LYS A 117 -3.63 -2.29 -14.95
N PRO A 118 -4.01 -3.56 -14.74
CA PRO A 118 -3.20 -4.71 -15.16
C PRO A 118 -3.19 -4.95 -16.68
N GLY A 119 -3.99 -4.23 -17.44
CA GLY A 119 -4.14 -4.42 -18.89
C GLY A 119 -5.09 -5.56 -19.27
N VAL A 120 -5.70 -6.22 -18.30
CA VAL A 120 -6.69 -7.30 -18.48
C VAL A 120 -7.88 -7.06 -17.56
N SER A 121 -9.06 -7.55 -17.97
CA SER A 121 -10.24 -7.54 -17.10
C SER A 121 -10.35 -8.86 -16.36
N ILE A 122 -10.58 -8.80 -15.04
CA ILE A 122 -10.74 -9.95 -14.17
C ILE A 122 -12.06 -9.83 -13.43
N ALA A 123 -12.97 -10.76 -13.67
CA ALA A 123 -14.33 -10.74 -13.12
C ALA A 123 -15.05 -9.38 -13.33
N GLY A 124 -14.88 -8.80 -14.53
CA GLY A 124 -15.50 -7.51 -14.89
C GLY A 124 -14.76 -6.26 -14.38
N MET A 125 -13.66 -6.42 -13.63
CA MET A 125 -12.83 -5.31 -13.17
C MET A 125 -11.57 -5.16 -14.04
N ASP A 126 -11.29 -3.96 -14.50
CA ASP A 126 -10.09 -3.59 -15.27
C ASP A 126 -9.12 -2.69 -14.51
N THR A 127 -9.52 -2.29 -13.31
CA THR A 127 -8.77 -1.35 -12.48
C THR A 127 -8.84 -1.78 -11.02
N PHE A 128 -7.70 -1.85 -10.36
CA PHE A 128 -7.60 -1.94 -8.90
C PHE A 128 -7.48 -0.53 -8.32
N GLY A 129 -8.21 -0.25 -7.23
CA GLY A 129 -8.14 1.02 -6.54
C GLY A 129 -6.74 1.29 -5.96
N LYS A 130 -6.46 2.55 -5.66
CA LYS A 130 -5.22 2.91 -4.97
C LYS A 130 -5.20 2.37 -3.54
N TRP A 131 -4.00 2.19 -3.01
CA TRP A 131 -3.80 2.01 -1.57
C TRP A 131 -3.77 3.38 -0.89
N ALA A 132 -4.48 3.51 0.23
CA ALA A 132 -4.65 4.77 0.95
C ALA A 132 -3.40 5.17 1.79
N LEU A 133 -2.20 5.01 1.24
CA LEU A 133 -0.94 5.27 1.92
C LEU A 133 -0.79 6.74 2.35
N LEU A 134 -1.27 7.66 1.51
CA LEU A 134 -1.23 9.11 1.77
C LEU A 134 -2.51 9.67 2.41
N GLU A 135 -3.35 8.80 2.96
CA GLU A 135 -4.68 9.12 3.48
C GLU A 135 -4.90 8.56 4.90
N GLY A 136 -3.81 8.35 5.63
CA GLY A 136 -3.85 7.92 7.01
C GLY A 136 -4.01 6.41 7.24
N SER A 137 -3.88 5.56 6.20
CA SER A 137 -3.78 4.12 6.44
C SER A 137 -2.61 3.82 7.36
N LEU A 138 -2.87 3.04 8.41
CA LEU A 138 -1.91 2.74 9.47
C LEU A 138 -0.87 1.71 9.02
N PHE A 139 -0.08 2.01 8.02
CA PHE A 139 1.08 1.20 7.63
C PHE A 139 2.30 1.43 8.56
N ARG A 140 2.03 1.73 9.84
CA ARG A 140 3.05 2.09 10.84
C ARG A 140 3.94 0.93 11.30
N ASN A 141 3.57 -0.30 11.01
CA ASN A 141 4.19 -1.49 11.62
C ASN A 141 5.29 -2.13 10.76
N GLY A 142 5.85 -1.43 9.80
CA GLY A 142 6.93 -1.95 8.94
C GLY A 142 6.54 -3.07 7.98
N SER A 143 5.35 -3.66 8.12
CA SER A 143 4.93 -4.78 7.27
C SER A 143 4.67 -4.38 5.82
N THR A 144 4.33 -3.12 5.56
CA THR A 144 4.03 -2.63 4.21
C THR A 144 5.26 -2.67 3.31
N PHE A 145 6.39 -2.16 3.80
CA PHE A 145 7.65 -2.10 3.05
C PHE A 145 8.61 -3.23 3.42
N GLY A 146 8.26 -4.04 4.42
CA GLY A 146 9.15 -5.07 4.96
C GLY A 146 10.35 -4.47 5.69
N THR A 147 11.31 -5.32 6.03
CA THR A 147 12.52 -4.93 6.76
C THR A 147 13.80 -5.15 5.95
N VAL A 148 13.67 -5.56 4.69
CA VAL A 148 14.80 -5.83 3.79
C VAL A 148 14.61 -5.07 2.47
N PRO A 149 15.70 -4.47 1.93
CA PRO A 149 15.63 -3.66 0.71
C PRO A 149 15.53 -4.49 -0.57
N GLN A 150 15.67 -5.80 -0.48
CA GLN A 150 15.55 -6.72 -1.60
C GLN A 150 14.89 -8.03 -1.16
N PRO A 151 14.02 -8.61 -2.00
CA PRO A 151 13.41 -9.89 -1.71
C PRO A 151 14.41 -11.03 -1.91
N SER A 152 14.31 -12.07 -1.09
CA SER A 152 15.04 -13.32 -1.26
C SER A 152 14.21 -14.36 -2.01
N ASN A 153 14.88 -15.39 -2.53
CA ASN A 153 14.22 -16.55 -3.12
C ASN A 153 14.84 -17.85 -2.57
N PRO A 154 14.11 -18.64 -1.77
CA PRO A 154 12.74 -18.41 -1.30
C PRO A 154 12.63 -17.16 -0.39
N LEU A 155 11.39 -16.69 -0.19
CA LEU A 155 11.11 -15.56 0.68
C LEU A 155 11.54 -15.83 2.12
N SER A 156 12.11 -14.81 2.77
CA SER A 156 12.61 -14.91 4.15
C SER A 156 11.55 -14.59 5.22
N GLY A 157 10.40 -14.05 4.79
CA GLY A 157 9.35 -13.53 5.68
C GLY A 157 9.63 -12.10 6.20
N LYS A 158 10.69 -11.46 5.70
CA LYS A 158 11.06 -10.08 6.02
C LYS A 158 10.69 -9.08 4.92
N GLU A 159 10.23 -9.58 3.81
CA GLU A 159 9.79 -8.82 2.65
C GLU A 159 8.48 -8.07 2.93
N ALA A 160 8.19 -7.08 2.09
CA ALA A 160 6.91 -6.39 2.10
C ALA A 160 5.75 -7.39 2.02
N LEU A 161 4.76 -7.25 2.90
CA LEU A 161 3.63 -8.17 3.00
C LEU A 161 2.91 -8.35 1.65
N LEU A 162 2.64 -7.24 0.96
CA LEU A 162 1.93 -7.28 -0.32
C LEU A 162 2.78 -7.91 -1.43
N TYR A 163 4.11 -7.73 -1.39
CA TYR A 163 5.00 -8.44 -2.30
C TYR A 163 4.92 -9.95 -2.06
N SER A 164 5.01 -10.38 -0.80
CA SER A 164 4.97 -11.80 -0.44
C SER A 164 3.65 -12.45 -0.85
N ALA A 165 2.52 -11.77 -0.64
CA ALA A 165 1.20 -12.25 -1.06
C ALA A 165 1.09 -12.38 -2.59
N GLY A 166 1.57 -11.39 -3.34
CA GLY A 166 1.57 -11.43 -4.81
C GLY A 166 2.51 -12.50 -5.38
N ASP A 167 3.72 -12.63 -4.83
CA ASP A 167 4.72 -13.61 -5.26
C ASP A 167 4.23 -15.04 -5.09
N GLN A 168 3.61 -15.37 -3.96
CA GLN A 168 3.04 -16.69 -3.70
C GLN A 168 1.91 -17.03 -4.68
N THR A 169 1.05 -16.05 -5.01
CA THR A 169 -0.06 -16.27 -5.95
C THR A 169 0.41 -16.54 -7.37
N VAL A 170 1.54 -15.96 -7.79
CA VAL A 170 2.06 -16.14 -9.15
C VAL A 170 2.88 -17.42 -9.28
N LYS A 171 3.54 -17.86 -8.20
CA LYS A 171 4.40 -19.06 -8.21
C LYS A 171 3.64 -20.37 -7.95
N TYR A 172 2.52 -20.33 -7.23
CA TYR A 172 1.75 -21.49 -6.76
C TYR A 172 0.25 -21.34 -7.03
#